data_67c6d812f99d6c8028c8e4d3288beb56
#
_entry.id   67c6d812f99d6c8028c8e4d3288beb56
#
_cell.length_a   1.000
_cell.length_b   1.000
_cell.length_c   1.000
_cell.angle_alpha   90.00
_cell.angle_beta   90.00
_cell.angle_gamma   90.00
#
_symmetry.space_group_name_H-M   'P 1'
#
loop_
_entity.id
_entity.type
_entity.pdbx_description
1 polymer ?
#
loop_
_entity_poly.entity_id
_entity_poly.type
_entity_poly.pdbx_seq_one_letter_code
_entity_poly.pdbx_strand_id
1 'polypeptide(L)'
;MLENNSLKLENILKKLLIWGSYFIVFIPAIFIPQSYFPYVIQKPILLRIVIELLFGIYLVLVLFNRKYLPKKSFLLWSLIAFFVVMLVTTFTGDSIARSWWGNWERMMGTFNYLHYFVWFLILISVFKTQIAWKRILDFSLVTSIVICLYGIAQMLGLNFVFEAGIDRVKSTIGNASLLSSYLIFHLFISLLYLFKVKDIKYKIFYR
;
A
#
# COMPACT_ATOMS: atom_id res chain seq x y z
N MET A 1 -2.74 11.64 36.72
CA MET A 1 -2.29 10.26 36.37
C MET A 1 -3.05 9.71 35.15
N LEU A 2 -4.38 9.84 35.07
CA LEU A 2 -5.21 9.36 33.97
C LEU A 2 -4.90 10.05 32.62
N GLU A 3 -4.67 11.36 32.63
CA GLU A 3 -4.36 12.15 31.43
C GLU A 3 -3.01 11.76 30.79
N ASN A 4 -2.01 11.46 31.59
CA ASN A 4 -0.70 11.00 31.10
C ASN A 4 -0.79 9.59 30.47
N ASN A 5 -1.66 8.73 30.99
CA ASN A 5 -1.89 7.39 30.44
C ASN A 5 -2.66 7.45 29.10
N SER A 6 -3.63 8.37 28.97
CA SER A 6 -4.37 8.56 27.72
C SER A 6 -3.47 9.08 26.58
N LEU A 7 -2.57 10.02 26.86
CA LEU A 7 -1.59 10.54 25.91
C LEU A 7 -0.56 9.45 25.48
N LYS A 8 -0.13 8.60 26.40
CA LYS A 8 0.75 7.47 26.07
C LYS A 8 0.04 6.48 25.13
N LEU A 9 -1.21 6.12 25.44
CA LEU A 9 -2.00 5.22 24.59
C LEU A 9 -2.22 5.80 23.20
N GLU A 10 -2.60 7.07 23.09
CA GLU A 10 -2.76 7.77 21.80
C GLU A 10 -1.48 7.67 20.95
N ASN A 11 -0.32 7.91 21.57
CA ASN A 11 0.97 7.82 20.88
C ASN A 11 1.30 6.40 20.43
N ILE A 12 0.97 5.38 21.22
CA ILE A 12 1.17 3.97 20.86
C ILE A 12 0.27 3.61 19.65
N LEU A 13 -1.02 3.90 19.72
CA LEU A 13 -1.98 3.62 18.66
C LEU A 13 -1.55 4.31 17.35
N LYS A 14 -1.14 5.58 17.41
CA LYS A 14 -0.61 6.32 16.27
C LYS A 14 0.64 5.67 15.67
N LYS A 15 1.59 5.24 16.51
CA LYS A 15 2.79 4.53 16.04
C LYS A 15 2.44 3.22 15.35
N LEU A 16 1.52 2.42 15.89
CA LEU A 16 1.05 1.18 15.27
C LEU A 16 0.44 1.43 13.89
N LEU A 17 -0.38 2.47 13.73
CA LEU A 17 -0.94 2.85 12.43
C LEU A 17 0.13 3.27 11.43
N ILE A 18 1.15 4.00 11.85
CA ILE A 18 2.27 4.41 11.00
C ILE A 18 3.08 3.19 10.56
N TRP A 19 3.50 2.33 11.48
CA TRP A 19 4.29 1.15 11.16
C TRP A 19 3.52 0.12 10.32
N GLY A 20 2.22 -0.08 10.63
CA GLY A 20 1.37 -0.92 9.80
C GLY A 20 1.19 -0.36 8.39
N SER A 21 1.13 0.96 8.22
CA SER A 21 1.10 1.58 6.88
C SER A 21 2.41 1.36 6.12
N TYR A 22 3.57 1.42 6.76
CA TYR A 22 4.84 1.03 6.13
C TYR A 22 4.85 -0.45 5.73
N PHE A 23 4.32 -1.32 6.59
CA PHE A 23 4.22 -2.74 6.25
C PHE A 23 3.34 -2.97 5.01
N ILE A 24 2.21 -2.27 4.87
CA ILE A 24 1.36 -2.33 3.66
C ILE A 24 2.16 -1.92 2.42
N VAL A 25 2.95 -0.86 2.49
CA VAL A 25 3.82 -0.43 1.37
C VAL A 25 4.88 -1.47 1.02
N PHE A 26 5.30 -2.30 1.98
CA PHE A 26 6.28 -3.37 1.77
C PHE A 26 5.66 -4.67 1.19
N ILE A 27 4.35 -4.88 1.31
CA ILE A 27 3.67 -6.10 0.82
C ILE A 27 4.02 -6.47 -0.64
N PRO A 28 4.18 -5.54 -1.60
CA PRO A 28 4.57 -5.91 -2.96
C PRO A 28 5.91 -6.67 -3.06
N ALA A 29 6.84 -6.46 -2.12
CA ALA A 29 8.11 -7.18 -2.06
C ALA A 29 7.99 -8.60 -1.50
N ILE A 30 6.88 -8.92 -0.82
CA ILE A 30 6.65 -10.23 -0.19
C ILE A 30 6.12 -11.21 -1.24
N PHE A 31 6.70 -12.41 -1.30
CA PHE A 31 6.11 -13.55 -1.99
C PHE A 31 6.51 -14.85 -1.30
N ILE A 32 5.70 -15.89 -1.44
CA ILE A 32 5.94 -17.19 -0.81
C ILE A 32 5.92 -18.26 -1.90
N PRO A 33 7.08 -18.80 -2.31
CA PRO A 33 7.20 -19.74 -3.43
C PRO A 33 6.36 -21.04 -3.26
N GLN A 34 6.14 -21.47 -2.03
CA GLN A 34 5.45 -22.72 -1.69
C GLN A 34 3.92 -22.63 -1.80
N SER A 35 3.36 -21.46 -2.11
CA SER A 35 1.93 -21.28 -2.23
C SER A 35 1.42 -21.69 -3.62
N TYR A 36 0.14 -22.05 -3.72
CA TYR A 36 -0.54 -22.44 -4.96
C TYR A 36 -0.40 -21.41 -6.09
N PHE A 37 -0.43 -20.10 -5.74
CA PHE A 37 -0.18 -18.98 -6.64
C PHE A 37 0.81 -18.02 -5.96
N PRO A 38 2.12 -18.26 -6.09
CA PRO A 38 3.15 -17.60 -5.27
C PRO A 38 3.13 -16.08 -5.29
N TYR A 39 2.68 -15.47 -6.38
CA TYR A 39 2.73 -14.04 -6.58
C TYR A 39 1.40 -13.30 -6.34
N VAL A 40 0.26 -14.02 -6.39
CA VAL A 40 -1.04 -13.38 -6.58
C VAL A 40 -1.90 -13.41 -5.32
N ILE A 41 -2.16 -14.59 -4.74
CA ILE A 41 -3.17 -14.77 -3.67
C ILE A 41 -2.74 -14.15 -2.35
N GLN A 42 -1.46 -14.27 -2.00
CA GLN A 42 -0.98 -13.89 -0.66
C GLN A 42 -1.07 -12.40 -0.38
N LYS A 43 -0.77 -11.57 -1.39
CA LYS A 43 -0.74 -10.12 -1.24
C LYS A 43 -2.10 -9.52 -0.91
N PRO A 44 -3.19 -9.84 -1.64
CA PRO A 44 -4.51 -9.35 -1.28
C PRO A 44 -4.98 -9.84 0.10
N ILE A 45 -4.71 -11.09 0.46
CA ILE A 45 -5.09 -11.63 1.77
C ILE A 45 -4.33 -10.90 2.88
N LEU A 46 -3.00 -10.83 2.78
CA LEU A 46 -2.17 -10.16 3.77
C LEU A 46 -2.53 -8.68 3.91
N LEU A 47 -2.77 -8.01 2.79
CA LEU A 47 -3.19 -6.61 2.75
C LEU A 47 -4.51 -6.41 3.50
N ARG A 48 -5.52 -7.25 3.25
CA ARG A 48 -6.82 -7.17 3.92
C ARG A 48 -6.69 -7.36 5.42
N ILE A 49 -6.02 -8.43 5.86
CA ILE A 49 -5.80 -8.70 7.28
C ILE A 49 -5.15 -7.50 7.97
N VAL A 50 -4.09 -6.96 7.38
CA VAL A 50 -3.39 -5.81 7.97
C VAL A 50 -4.27 -4.58 8.02
N ILE A 51 -5.01 -4.27 6.94
CA ILE A 51 -5.91 -3.11 6.91
C ILE A 51 -7.05 -3.26 7.93
N GLU A 52 -7.64 -4.45 8.08
CA GLU A 52 -8.69 -4.69 9.06
C GLU A 52 -8.19 -4.47 10.50
N LEU A 53 -6.99 -4.98 10.81
CA LEU A 53 -6.36 -4.74 12.11
C LEU A 53 -6.08 -3.25 12.34
N LEU A 54 -5.53 -2.57 11.33
CA LEU A 54 -5.27 -1.13 11.40
C LEU A 54 -6.58 -0.33 11.50
N PHE A 55 -7.64 -0.77 10.85
CA PHE A 55 -8.94 -0.12 10.94
C PHE A 55 -9.51 -0.21 12.37
N GLY A 56 -9.42 -1.39 13.01
CA GLY A 56 -9.79 -1.52 14.41
C GLY A 56 -9.01 -0.57 15.33
N ILE A 57 -7.68 -0.50 15.16
CA ILE A 57 -6.81 0.44 15.90
C ILE A 57 -7.20 1.90 15.60
N TYR A 58 -7.51 2.22 14.36
CA TYR A 58 -7.92 3.55 13.94
C TYR A 58 -9.24 3.97 14.57
N LEU A 59 -10.24 3.08 14.62
CA LEU A 59 -11.52 3.36 15.28
C LEU A 59 -11.31 3.68 16.76
N VAL A 60 -10.50 2.89 17.45
CA VAL A 60 -10.15 3.16 18.85
C VAL A 60 -9.49 4.54 18.98
N LEU A 61 -8.52 4.88 18.12
CA LEU A 61 -7.85 6.18 18.13
C LEU A 61 -8.83 7.36 17.93
N VAL A 62 -9.79 7.22 17.03
CA VAL A 62 -10.83 8.25 16.76
C VAL A 62 -11.78 8.41 17.93
N LEU A 63 -12.14 7.31 18.63
CA LEU A 63 -12.97 7.36 19.82
C LEU A 63 -12.26 8.13 20.96
N PHE A 64 -10.94 7.92 21.15
CA PHE A 64 -10.16 8.67 22.12
C PHE A 64 -9.99 10.14 21.73
N ASN A 65 -9.80 10.43 20.44
CA ASN A 65 -9.54 11.79 20.01
C ASN A 65 -10.05 12.06 18.59
N ARG A 66 -11.15 12.80 18.50
CA ARG A 66 -11.81 13.15 17.23
C ARG A 66 -10.95 13.98 16.27
N LYS A 67 -9.77 14.51 16.71
CA LYS A 67 -8.84 15.19 15.80
C LYS A 67 -8.31 14.30 14.67
N TYR A 68 -8.41 12.96 14.83
CA TYR A 68 -8.02 11.96 13.81
C TYR A 68 -9.11 11.65 12.80
N LEU A 69 -10.27 12.28 12.90
CA LEU A 69 -11.25 12.20 11.80
C LEU A 69 -10.67 12.81 10.51
N PRO A 70 -10.96 12.23 9.35
CA PRO A 70 -10.51 12.76 8.07
C PRO A 70 -11.12 14.14 7.83
N LYS A 71 -10.29 15.09 7.40
CA LYS A 71 -10.77 16.42 7.05
C LYS A 71 -11.55 16.35 5.74
N LYS A 72 -12.68 17.06 5.69
CA LYS A 72 -13.46 17.23 4.46
C LYS A 72 -12.59 17.87 3.38
N SER A 73 -12.50 17.25 2.22
CA SER A 73 -11.75 17.73 1.06
C SER A 73 -12.46 17.30 -0.22
N PHE A 74 -12.22 18.01 -1.31
CA PHE A 74 -12.76 17.64 -2.62
C PHE A 74 -12.34 16.20 -3.00
N LEU A 75 -11.08 15.83 -2.77
CA LEU A 75 -10.57 14.49 -3.03
C LEU A 75 -11.33 13.41 -2.24
N LEU A 76 -11.61 13.65 -0.95
CA LEU A 76 -12.36 12.70 -0.13
C LEU A 76 -13.78 12.49 -0.68
N TRP A 77 -14.46 13.57 -1.03
CA TRP A 77 -15.82 13.49 -1.58
C TRP A 77 -15.85 12.80 -2.96
N SER A 78 -14.88 13.07 -3.81
CA SER A 78 -14.75 12.39 -5.12
C SER A 78 -14.52 10.90 -4.95
N LEU A 79 -13.69 10.48 -3.99
CA LEU A 79 -13.49 9.07 -3.70
C LEU A 79 -14.74 8.41 -3.09
N ILE A 80 -15.45 9.09 -2.19
CA ILE A 80 -16.72 8.58 -1.66
C ILE A 80 -17.72 8.37 -2.81
N ALA A 81 -17.87 9.35 -3.70
CA ALA A 81 -18.75 9.23 -4.86
C ALA A 81 -18.35 8.05 -5.75
N PHE A 82 -17.07 7.88 -6.04
CA PHE A 82 -16.54 6.74 -6.78
C PHE A 82 -16.91 5.40 -6.12
N PHE A 83 -16.71 5.27 -4.80
CA PHE A 83 -17.04 4.05 -4.07
C PHE A 83 -18.53 3.78 -3.98
N VAL A 84 -19.37 4.82 -3.87
CA VAL A 84 -20.82 4.68 -3.93
C VAL A 84 -21.27 4.13 -5.29
N VAL A 85 -20.76 4.69 -6.40
CA VAL A 85 -21.06 4.18 -7.75
C VAL A 85 -20.58 2.73 -7.89
N MET A 86 -19.37 2.42 -7.42
CA MET A 86 -18.83 1.06 -7.47
C MET A 86 -19.69 0.06 -6.66
N LEU A 87 -20.21 0.44 -5.50
CA LEU A 87 -21.13 -0.39 -4.72
C LEU A 87 -22.45 -0.59 -5.46
N VAL A 88 -23.03 0.49 -5.99
CA VAL A 88 -24.27 0.39 -6.79
C VAL A 88 -24.08 -0.58 -7.95
N THR A 89 -23.03 -0.41 -8.75
CA THR A 89 -22.75 -1.29 -9.89
C THR A 89 -22.46 -2.74 -9.47
N THR A 90 -21.89 -2.96 -8.30
CA THR A 90 -21.68 -4.31 -7.75
C THR A 90 -23.00 -5.03 -7.47
N PHE A 91 -23.98 -4.34 -6.90
CA PHE A 91 -25.27 -4.93 -6.53
C PHE A 91 -26.28 -4.94 -7.68
N THR A 92 -26.11 -4.12 -8.72
CA THR A 92 -26.98 -4.08 -9.90
C THR A 92 -26.46 -4.89 -11.09
N GLY A 93 -25.22 -5.41 -11.02
CA GLY A 93 -24.62 -6.21 -12.09
C GLY A 93 -25.10 -7.66 -12.11
N ASP A 94 -24.81 -8.37 -13.20
CA ASP A 94 -25.30 -9.74 -13.47
C ASP A 94 -24.83 -10.77 -12.42
N SER A 95 -23.69 -10.57 -11.79
CA SER A 95 -23.14 -11.48 -10.78
C SER A 95 -22.55 -10.73 -9.59
N ILE A 96 -23.36 -10.57 -8.56
CA ILE A 96 -22.97 -9.90 -7.30
C ILE A 96 -21.73 -10.57 -6.68
N ALA A 97 -21.72 -11.90 -6.62
CA ALA A 97 -20.61 -12.66 -6.04
C ALA A 97 -19.28 -12.39 -6.76
N ARG A 98 -19.30 -12.37 -8.09
CA ARG A 98 -18.10 -12.10 -8.91
C ARG A 98 -17.66 -10.64 -8.80
N SER A 99 -18.59 -9.71 -8.77
CA SER A 99 -18.29 -8.28 -8.62
C SER A 99 -17.73 -7.98 -7.22
N TRP A 100 -18.26 -8.64 -6.18
CA TRP A 100 -17.84 -8.45 -4.80
C TRP A 100 -16.47 -9.06 -4.50
N TRP A 101 -16.25 -10.33 -4.86
CA TRP A 101 -15.01 -11.06 -4.53
C TRP A 101 -13.95 -10.95 -5.62
N GLY A 102 -14.32 -10.73 -6.88
CA GLY A 102 -13.43 -10.82 -8.04
C GLY A 102 -13.20 -12.27 -8.50
N ASN A 103 -12.18 -12.48 -9.31
CA ASN A 103 -11.74 -13.80 -9.74
C ASN A 103 -11.01 -14.52 -8.58
N TRP A 104 -11.14 -15.85 -8.53
CA TRP A 104 -10.50 -16.72 -7.52
C TRP A 104 -9.00 -16.49 -7.37
N GLU A 105 -8.28 -16.30 -8.48
CA GLU A 105 -6.83 -16.08 -8.47
C GLU A 105 -6.43 -14.73 -7.88
N ARG A 106 -7.14 -13.65 -8.24
CA ARG A 106 -6.71 -12.28 -7.95
C ARG A 106 -7.44 -11.66 -6.77
N MET A 107 -8.66 -12.12 -6.51
CA MET A 107 -9.52 -11.60 -5.43
C MET A 107 -9.67 -10.07 -5.43
N MET A 108 -9.65 -9.45 -6.63
CA MET A 108 -9.67 -8.00 -6.82
C MET A 108 -11.08 -7.49 -7.10
N GLY A 109 -12.08 -7.93 -6.32
CA GLY A 109 -13.44 -7.39 -6.37
C GLY A 109 -13.59 -6.12 -5.53
N THR A 110 -14.84 -5.62 -5.49
CA THR A 110 -15.24 -4.42 -4.72
C THR A 110 -14.78 -4.49 -3.27
N PHE A 111 -14.85 -5.66 -2.64
CA PHE A 111 -14.38 -5.89 -1.29
C PHE A 111 -12.89 -5.52 -1.11
N ASN A 112 -12.04 -5.86 -2.06
CA ASN A 112 -10.63 -5.50 -2.01
C ASN A 112 -10.40 -3.99 -2.16
N TYR A 113 -11.14 -3.33 -3.05
CA TYR A 113 -11.05 -1.88 -3.24
C TYR A 113 -11.53 -1.10 -2.01
N LEU A 114 -12.53 -1.60 -1.28
CA LEU A 114 -12.96 -1.00 -0.01
C LEU A 114 -11.83 -1.00 1.04
N HIS A 115 -10.98 -2.02 1.07
CA HIS A 115 -9.80 -2.02 1.95
C HIS A 115 -8.81 -0.91 1.56
N TYR A 116 -8.56 -0.68 0.27
CA TYR A 116 -7.74 0.46 -0.15
C TYR A 116 -8.33 1.79 0.27
N PHE A 117 -9.66 1.93 0.21
CA PHE A 117 -10.34 3.14 0.68
C PHE A 117 -10.18 3.32 2.19
N VAL A 118 -10.36 2.28 2.98
CA VAL A 118 -10.14 2.31 4.43
C VAL A 118 -8.69 2.70 4.74
N TRP A 119 -7.72 2.12 4.04
CA TRP A 119 -6.32 2.49 4.22
C TRP A 119 -6.04 3.95 3.85
N PHE A 120 -6.63 4.45 2.77
CA PHE A 120 -6.58 5.86 2.42
C PHE A 120 -7.11 6.75 3.54
N LEU A 121 -8.25 6.41 4.16
CA LEU A 121 -8.79 7.16 5.31
C LEU A 121 -7.80 7.19 6.49
N ILE A 122 -7.16 6.07 6.80
CA ILE A 122 -6.13 5.97 7.83
C ILE A 122 -4.95 6.90 7.50
N LEU A 123 -4.45 6.84 6.25
CA LEU A 123 -3.33 7.67 5.81
C LEU A 123 -3.61 9.16 5.97
N ILE A 124 -4.71 9.68 5.44
CA ILE A 124 -5.03 11.11 5.52
C ILE A 124 -5.32 11.59 6.95
N SER A 125 -5.72 10.67 7.83
CA SER A 125 -6.02 10.96 9.23
C SER A 125 -4.78 10.99 10.12
N VAL A 126 -3.77 10.17 9.82
CA VAL A 126 -2.58 9.97 10.65
C VAL A 126 -1.38 10.74 10.09
N PHE A 127 -1.18 10.76 8.77
CA PHE A 127 -0.06 11.43 8.11
C PHE A 127 -0.39 12.90 7.80
N LYS A 128 -0.35 13.76 8.83
CA LYS A 128 -0.78 15.17 8.73
C LYS A 128 0.32 16.13 8.28
N THR A 129 1.59 15.71 8.28
CA THR A 129 2.73 16.57 7.95
C THR A 129 3.39 16.16 6.63
N GLN A 130 3.95 17.12 5.92
CA GLN A 130 4.73 16.86 4.70
C GLN A 130 5.89 15.88 4.95
N ILE A 131 6.52 15.98 6.13
CA ILE A 131 7.60 15.08 6.52
C ILE A 131 7.10 13.63 6.67
N ALA A 132 5.91 13.42 7.23
CA ALA A 132 5.34 12.08 7.35
C ALA A 132 5.01 11.48 5.97
N TRP A 133 4.44 12.26 5.07
CA TRP A 133 4.20 11.84 3.68
C TRP A 133 5.49 11.56 2.93
N LYS A 134 6.51 12.42 3.10
CA LYS A 134 7.83 12.17 2.51
C LYS A 134 8.38 10.82 2.96
N ARG A 135 8.36 10.52 4.26
CA ARG A 135 8.90 9.26 4.81
C ARG A 135 8.23 8.01 4.25
N ILE A 136 6.90 8.02 4.04
CA ILE A 136 6.23 6.85 3.46
C ILE A 136 6.57 6.69 1.97
N LEU A 137 6.74 7.78 1.24
CA LEU A 137 7.21 7.76 -0.14
C LEU A 137 8.67 7.31 -0.24
N ASP A 138 9.55 7.79 0.65
CA ASP A 138 10.95 7.34 0.74
C ASP A 138 11.00 5.82 1.00
N PHE A 139 10.17 5.33 1.92
CA PHE A 139 10.06 3.89 2.21
C PHE A 139 9.55 3.09 1.00
N SER A 140 8.59 3.65 0.25
CA SER A 140 8.11 3.05 -1.00
C SER A 140 9.20 2.95 -2.06
N LEU A 141 10.06 3.98 -2.18
CA LEU A 141 11.23 3.95 -3.07
C LEU A 141 12.24 2.87 -2.64
N VAL A 142 12.51 2.74 -1.34
CA VAL A 142 13.38 1.66 -0.84
C VAL A 142 12.78 0.29 -1.17
N THR A 143 11.47 0.11 -0.99
CA THR A 143 10.77 -1.13 -1.38
C THR A 143 10.91 -1.41 -2.87
N SER A 144 10.79 -0.38 -3.72
CA SER A 144 10.95 -0.55 -5.17
C SER A 144 12.38 -0.97 -5.55
N ILE A 145 13.40 -0.47 -4.85
CA ILE A 145 14.80 -0.90 -5.05
C ILE A 145 14.94 -2.40 -4.73
N VAL A 146 14.37 -2.87 -3.62
CA VAL A 146 14.39 -4.31 -3.26
C VAL A 146 13.74 -5.15 -4.36
N ILE A 147 12.60 -4.72 -4.88
CA ILE A 147 11.90 -5.39 -5.98
C ILE A 147 12.74 -5.40 -7.26
N CYS A 148 13.41 -4.28 -7.60
CA CYS A 148 14.30 -4.20 -8.75
C CYS A 148 15.50 -5.14 -8.61
N LEU A 149 16.16 -5.15 -7.45
CA LEU A 149 17.30 -6.04 -7.18
C LEU A 149 16.93 -7.51 -7.30
N TYR A 150 15.75 -7.89 -6.78
CA TYR A 150 15.23 -9.25 -6.98
C TYR A 150 14.98 -9.55 -8.46
N GLY A 151 14.42 -8.62 -9.22
CA GLY A 151 14.20 -8.78 -10.66
C GLY A 151 15.52 -8.91 -11.44
N ILE A 152 16.55 -8.16 -11.08
CA ILE A 152 17.90 -8.29 -11.69
C ILE A 152 18.49 -9.67 -11.36
N ALA A 153 18.40 -10.10 -10.11
CA ALA A 153 18.86 -11.44 -9.69
C ALA A 153 18.13 -12.56 -10.45
N GLN A 154 16.83 -12.39 -10.72
CA GLN A 154 16.02 -13.31 -11.52
C GLN A 154 16.49 -13.36 -12.99
N MET A 155 16.80 -12.22 -13.60
CA MET A 155 17.33 -12.12 -14.96
C MET A 155 18.70 -12.76 -15.08
N LEU A 156 19.57 -12.56 -14.07
CA LEU A 156 20.92 -13.15 -14.05
C LEU A 156 20.95 -14.66 -13.75
N GLY A 157 19.79 -15.27 -13.50
CA GLY A 157 19.70 -16.71 -13.26
C GLY A 157 20.29 -17.16 -11.93
N LEU A 158 20.30 -16.32 -10.89
CA LEU A 158 20.89 -16.67 -9.60
C LEU A 158 20.05 -17.73 -8.88
N ASN A 159 20.71 -18.79 -8.38
CA ASN A 159 20.08 -19.99 -7.84
C ASN A 159 19.16 -19.77 -6.60
N PHE A 160 19.30 -18.63 -5.94
CA PHE A 160 18.49 -18.33 -4.75
C PHE A 160 17.14 -17.65 -5.06
N VAL A 161 16.91 -17.29 -6.33
CA VAL A 161 15.65 -16.64 -6.74
C VAL A 161 14.72 -17.65 -7.42
N PHE A 162 13.43 -17.48 -7.19
CA PHE A 162 12.40 -18.29 -7.81
C PHE A 162 12.24 -17.93 -9.30
N GLU A 163 12.09 -18.93 -10.17
CA GLU A 163 12.05 -18.75 -11.63
C GLU A 163 13.28 -17.98 -12.17
N ALA A 164 14.48 -18.41 -11.81
CA ALA A 164 15.72 -17.83 -12.30
C ALA A 164 15.90 -18.03 -13.82
N GLY A 165 16.56 -17.07 -14.49
CA GLY A 165 16.93 -17.19 -15.92
C GLY A 165 15.76 -17.01 -16.89
N ILE A 166 14.72 -16.29 -16.53
CA ILE A 166 13.56 -16.04 -17.39
C ILE A 166 13.78 -14.81 -18.30
N ASP A 167 13.31 -14.89 -19.56
CA ASP A 167 13.43 -13.79 -20.52
C ASP A 167 12.59 -12.57 -20.12
N ARG A 168 11.44 -12.80 -19.50
CA ARG A 168 10.50 -11.75 -19.09
C ARG A 168 10.40 -11.64 -17.58
N VAL A 169 11.19 -10.74 -17.03
CA VAL A 169 11.31 -10.50 -15.57
C VAL A 169 9.96 -10.16 -14.95
N LYS A 170 9.58 -10.89 -13.92
CA LYS A 170 8.34 -10.71 -13.14
C LYS A 170 8.62 -10.15 -11.75
N SER A 171 9.85 -10.32 -11.25
CA SER A 171 10.29 -10.01 -9.89
C SER A 171 9.33 -10.64 -8.84
N THR A 172 9.21 -10.03 -7.68
CA THR A 172 8.24 -10.44 -6.65
C THR A 172 6.78 -10.15 -7.02
N ILE A 173 6.51 -9.32 -8.03
CA ILE A 173 5.16 -8.94 -8.45
C ILE A 173 4.46 -10.04 -9.24
N GLY A 174 5.23 -10.90 -9.91
CA GLY A 174 4.72 -12.08 -10.62
C GLY A 174 4.15 -11.82 -12.01
N ASN A 175 4.15 -10.57 -12.48
CA ASN A 175 3.75 -10.20 -13.84
C ASN A 175 4.56 -9.00 -14.32
N ALA A 176 5.21 -9.13 -15.49
CA ALA A 176 6.09 -8.10 -16.03
C ALA A 176 5.37 -6.77 -16.34
N SER A 177 4.12 -6.82 -16.78
CA SER A 177 3.33 -5.60 -17.06
C SER A 177 2.96 -4.86 -15.78
N LEU A 178 2.60 -5.61 -14.72
CA LEU A 178 2.32 -5.03 -13.40
C LEU A 178 3.60 -4.49 -12.75
N LEU A 179 4.73 -5.19 -12.93
CA LEU A 179 6.04 -4.71 -12.48
C LEU A 179 6.40 -3.38 -13.15
N SER A 180 6.24 -3.29 -14.47
CA SER A 180 6.51 -2.04 -15.20
C SER A 180 5.61 -0.91 -14.73
N SER A 181 4.31 -1.16 -14.55
CA SER A 181 3.37 -0.17 -14.03
C SER A 181 3.76 0.30 -12.62
N TYR A 182 4.16 -0.62 -11.76
CA TYR A 182 4.63 -0.30 -10.40
C TYR A 182 5.89 0.59 -10.45
N LEU A 183 6.88 0.24 -11.27
CA LEU A 183 8.14 0.96 -11.39
C LEU A 183 7.98 2.36 -12.03
N ILE A 184 7.04 2.54 -12.96
CA ILE A 184 6.73 3.86 -13.53
C ILE A 184 6.33 4.85 -12.45
N PHE A 185 5.46 4.48 -11.50
CA PHE A 185 5.10 5.37 -10.39
C PHE A 185 6.31 5.76 -9.54
N HIS A 186 7.21 4.81 -9.25
CA HIS A 186 8.42 5.07 -8.46
C HIS A 186 9.44 5.94 -9.22
N LEU A 187 9.52 5.77 -10.53
CA LEU A 187 10.33 6.65 -11.39
C LEU A 187 9.83 8.10 -11.31
N PHE A 188 8.52 8.32 -11.42
CA PHE A 188 7.94 9.66 -11.29
C PHE A 188 8.11 10.26 -9.89
N ILE A 189 8.01 9.46 -8.83
CA ILE A 189 8.30 9.91 -7.46
C ILE A 189 9.76 10.34 -7.35
N SER A 190 10.69 9.57 -7.90
CA SER A 190 12.13 9.89 -7.92
C SER A 190 12.41 11.18 -8.69
N LEU A 191 11.81 11.35 -9.86
CA LEU A 191 11.91 12.59 -10.66
C LEU A 191 11.36 13.80 -9.91
N LEU A 192 10.20 13.66 -9.25
CA LEU A 192 9.63 14.73 -8.44
C LEU A 192 10.60 15.16 -7.31
N TYR A 193 11.30 14.21 -6.71
CA TYR A 193 12.30 14.51 -5.69
C TYR A 193 13.52 15.20 -6.27
N LEU A 194 14.01 14.80 -7.43
CA LEU A 194 15.11 15.49 -8.13
C LEU A 194 14.81 16.98 -8.38
N PHE A 195 13.57 17.29 -8.76
CA PHE A 195 13.16 18.68 -9.02
C PHE A 195 12.92 19.50 -7.74
N LYS A 196 12.44 18.85 -6.66
CA LYS A 196 12.14 19.55 -5.40
C LYS A 196 13.34 19.73 -4.47
N VAL A 197 14.35 18.89 -4.57
CA VAL A 197 15.53 18.96 -3.69
C VAL A 197 16.46 20.06 -4.15
N LYS A 198 16.56 21.12 -3.36
CA LYS A 198 17.52 22.23 -3.58
C LYS A 198 18.93 21.88 -3.11
N ASP A 199 19.11 20.88 -2.28
CA ASP A 199 20.36 20.53 -1.64
C ASP A 199 21.12 19.48 -2.49
N ILE A 200 22.37 19.77 -2.87
CA ILE A 200 23.21 18.96 -3.76
C ILE A 200 23.39 17.52 -3.22
N LYS A 201 23.51 17.36 -1.90
CA LYS A 201 23.70 16.05 -1.25
C LYS A 201 22.53 15.09 -1.50
N TYR A 202 21.30 15.60 -1.52
CA TYR A 202 20.12 14.78 -1.79
C TYR A 202 19.88 14.56 -3.29
N LYS A 203 20.33 15.49 -4.15
CA LYS A 203 20.28 15.30 -5.62
C LYS A 203 21.09 14.08 -6.08
N ILE A 204 22.20 13.78 -5.41
CA ILE A 204 23.06 12.63 -5.75
C ILE A 204 22.36 11.31 -5.39
N PHE A 205 21.59 11.27 -4.31
CA PHE A 205 20.87 10.06 -3.88
C PHE A 205 19.70 9.69 -4.81
N TYR A 206 19.09 10.69 -5.47
CA TYR A 206 17.92 10.47 -6.36
C TYR A 206 18.27 10.51 -7.87
N ARG A 207 19.56 10.56 -8.22
CA ARG A 207 20.08 10.36 -9.57
C ARG A 207 20.36 8.89 -9.86
#